data_08842f53305351dede1f0a02a61b0494
#
_entry.id   08842f53305351dede1f0a02a61b0494
#
_cell.length_a   1.000
_cell.length_b   1.000
_cell.length_c   1.000
_cell.angle_alpha   90.00
_cell.angle_beta   90.00
_cell.angle_gamma   90.00
#
_symmetry.space_group_name_H-M   'P 1'
#
loop_
_entity.id
_entity.type
_entity.pdbx_description
1 polymer ?
#
loop_
_entity_poly.entity_id
_entity_poly.type
_entity_poly.pdbx_seq_one_letter_code
_entity_poly.pdbx_strand_id
1 'polypeptide(L)'
;AEKVKSKKIQIKVGDISLFNKLINSLDMPERWKLRLIRHFWRPKYFEELLKRLEKSSDIDSVTFDIDKKRFYEMKKMKQDNVIAERNISEILKRFNKKIKDPRSFSEGKKIAKIIRSFLKINCKLSQLDERLLDFMNKNNLDKNIFKEFKSIQNLKKLKKEVSFITNFGRDIEYYTGIVFEIFSGKKEIARGGRYDN
;
A
#
# COMPACT_ATOMS: atom_id res chain seq x y z
N ALA A 1 -4.95 11.57 50.19
CA ALA A 1 -4.91 11.80 48.72
C ALA A 1 -4.04 10.72 48.11
N GLU A 2 -4.65 9.69 47.48
CA GLU A 2 -3.91 8.68 46.73
C GLU A 2 -3.21 9.35 45.55
N LYS A 3 -1.88 9.24 45.52
CA LYS A 3 -1.07 9.60 44.36
C LYS A 3 -1.45 8.68 43.23
N VAL A 4 -2.30 9.15 42.31
CA VAL A 4 -2.55 8.48 41.02
C VAL A 4 -1.21 8.39 40.31
N LYS A 5 -0.57 7.21 40.34
CA LYS A 5 0.64 6.96 39.55
C LYS A 5 0.27 7.18 38.07
N SER A 6 0.78 8.26 37.47
CA SER A 6 0.55 8.56 36.06
C SER A 6 1.08 7.38 35.24
N LYS A 7 0.18 6.58 34.68
CA LYS A 7 0.55 5.49 33.79
C LYS A 7 1.23 6.10 32.56
N LYS A 8 2.35 5.51 32.15
CA LYS A 8 3.11 5.96 30.99
C LYS A 8 2.21 5.99 29.74
N ILE A 9 2.05 7.17 29.14
CA ILE A 9 1.30 7.33 27.88
C ILE A 9 2.20 6.89 26.74
N GLN A 10 1.69 5.98 25.88
CA GLN A 10 2.33 5.53 24.65
C GLN A 10 1.46 5.93 23.48
N ILE A 11 2.08 6.48 22.43
CA ILE A 11 1.41 6.90 21.21
C ILE A 11 1.99 6.09 20.06
N LYS A 12 1.13 5.40 19.32
CA LYS A 12 1.48 4.74 18.05
C LYS A 12 0.86 5.50 16.90
N VAL A 13 1.62 5.70 15.83
CA VAL A 13 1.17 6.41 14.63
C VAL A 13 1.56 5.60 13.41
N GLY A 14 0.70 5.61 12.40
CA GLY A 14 0.99 5.11 11.07
C GLY A 14 0.48 6.09 10.02
N ASP A 15 0.81 5.85 8.76
CA ASP A 15 0.24 6.60 7.65
C ASP A 15 0.08 5.71 6.42
N ILE A 16 -1.16 5.47 6.04
CA ILE A 16 -1.54 4.61 4.93
C ILE A 16 -1.08 5.22 3.59
N SER A 17 -1.00 6.53 3.51
CA SER A 17 -0.56 7.22 2.29
C SER A 17 0.89 6.87 1.89
N LEU A 18 1.77 6.56 2.86
CA LEU A 18 3.14 6.09 2.58
C LEU A 18 3.16 4.76 1.84
N PHE A 19 2.27 3.84 2.23
CA PHE A 19 2.13 2.57 1.53
C PHE A 19 1.66 2.80 0.09
N ASN A 20 0.67 3.65 -0.12
CA ASN A 20 0.17 3.98 -1.46
C ASN A 20 1.26 4.62 -2.34
N LYS A 21 2.06 5.54 -1.79
CA LYS A 21 3.21 6.15 -2.49
C LYS A 21 4.24 5.09 -2.88
N LEU A 22 4.60 4.19 -1.97
CA LEU A 22 5.50 3.08 -2.27
C LEU A 22 4.96 2.21 -3.41
N ILE A 23 3.71 1.73 -3.31
CA ILE A 23 3.13 0.84 -4.32
C ILE A 23 3.08 1.51 -5.70
N ASN A 24 2.74 2.80 -5.75
CA ASN A 24 2.68 3.54 -7.01
C ASN A 24 4.06 3.76 -7.64
N SER A 25 5.13 3.82 -6.85
CA SER A 25 6.51 3.99 -7.33
C SER A 25 7.14 2.70 -7.85
N LEU A 26 6.62 1.53 -7.47
CA LEU A 26 7.18 0.25 -7.89
C LEU A 26 6.84 -0.06 -9.35
N ASP A 27 7.81 -0.61 -10.08
CA ASP A 27 7.63 -1.08 -11.46
C ASP A 27 6.91 -2.43 -11.46
N MET A 28 5.58 -2.38 -11.52
CA MET A 28 4.71 -3.55 -11.62
C MET A 28 3.43 -3.21 -12.40
N PRO A 29 2.73 -4.23 -12.95
CA PRO A 29 1.48 -4.02 -13.65
C PRO A 29 0.44 -3.28 -12.79
N GLU A 30 -0.26 -2.31 -13.38
CA GLU A 30 -1.24 -1.45 -12.69
C GLU A 30 -2.30 -2.24 -11.93
N ARG A 31 -2.74 -3.38 -12.46
CA ARG A 31 -3.70 -4.26 -11.78
C ARG A 31 -3.19 -4.77 -10.43
N TRP A 32 -1.87 -4.95 -10.28
CA TRP A 32 -1.27 -5.36 -9.02
C TRP A 32 -1.21 -4.21 -8.03
N LYS A 33 -0.86 -3.00 -8.48
CA LYS A 33 -0.90 -1.79 -7.65
C LYS A 33 -2.29 -1.59 -7.04
N LEU A 34 -3.32 -1.57 -7.89
CA LEU A 34 -4.71 -1.42 -7.46
C LEU A 34 -5.16 -2.53 -6.51
N ARG A 35 -4.77 -3.78 -6.78
CA ARG A 35 -5.13 -4.92 -5.93
C ARG A 35 -4.47 -4.85 -4.56
N LEU A 36 -3.19 -4.50 -4.49
CA LEU A 36 -2.46 -4.37 -3.24
C LEU A 36 -2.97 -3.20 -2.39
N ILE A 37 -3.21 -2.04 -2.99
CA ILE A 37 -3.79 -0.87 -2.31
C ILE A 37 -5.18 -1.21 -1.77
N ARG A 38 -6.06 -1.76 -2.60
CA ARG A 38 -7.44 -2.09 -2.23
C ARG A 38 -7.52 -3.08 -1.07
N HIS A 39 -6.60 -4.02 -0.96
CA HIS A 39 -6.65 -5.08 0.05
C HIS A 39 -5.62 -4.91 1.16
N PHE A 40 -5.02 -3.75 1.28
CA PHE A 40 -4.05 -3.46 2.33
C PHE A 40 -4.62 -3.65 3.74
N TRP A 41 -5.87 -3.32 3.95
CA TRP A 41 -6.58 -3.44 5.23
C TRP A 41 -6.92 -4.90 5.64
N ARG A 42 -6.68 -5.91 4.78
CA ARG A 42 -6.90 -7.34 5.05
C ARG A 42 -5.58 -8.08 5.24
N PRO A 43 -4.94 -8.07 6.42
CA PRO A 43 -3.57 -8.57 6.58
C PRO A 43 -3.34 -9.99 6.08
N LYS A 44 -4.23 -10.95 6.37
CA LYS A 44 -4.13 -12.34 5.92
C LYS A 44 -4.23 -12.46 4.39
N TYR A 45 -5.25 -11.85 3.80
CA TYR A 45 -5.46 -11.87 2.36
C TYR A 45 -4.34 -11.11 1.61
N PHE A 46 -3.85 -10.02 2.19
CA PHE A 46 -2.73 -9.26 1.64
C PHE A 46 -1.45 -10.10 1.56
N GLU A 47 -1.15 -10.92 2.59
CA GLU A 47 0.00 -11.81 2.53
C GLU A 47 -0.16 -12.90 1.46
N GLU A 48 -1.37 -13.41 1.24
CA GLU A 48 -1.66 -14.31 0.12
C GLU A 48 -1.45 -13.63 -1.24
N LEU A 49 -1.85 -12.35 -1.37
CA LEU A 49 -1.57 -11.56 -2.58
C LEU A 49 -0.07 -11.41 -2.81
N LEU A 50 0.74 -11.18 -1.77
CA LEU A 50 2.20 -11.13 -1.90
C LEU A 50 2.78 -12.48 -2.34
N LYS A 51 2.29 -13.60 -1.83
CA LYS A 51 2.68 -14.95 -2.29
C LYS A 51 2.32 -15.18 -3.76
N ARG A 52 1.15 -14.68 -4.21
CA ARG A 52 0.76 -14.74 -5.63
C ARG A 52 1.61 -13.80 -6.49
N LEU A 53 1.97 -12.61 -5.98
CA LEU A 53 2.85 -11.67 -6.65
C LEU A 53 4.25 -12.27 -6.91
N GLU A 54 4.72 -13.16 -6.04
CA GLU A 54 6.00 -13.87 -6.17
C GLU A 54 6.03 -14.88 -7.34
N LYS A 55 4.89 -15.23 -7.91
CA LYS A 55 4.81 -16.07 -9.11
C LYS A 55 5.08 -15.25 -10.36
N SER A 56 5.49 -15.91 -11.46
CA SER A 56 5.76 -15.25 -12.74
C SER A 56 4.52 -14.60 -13.35
N SER A 57 3.36 -15.23 -13.18
CA SER A 57 2.06 -14.70 -13.58
C SER A 57 0.98 -15.16 -12.61
N ASP A 58 -0.08 -14.35 -12.47
CA ASP A 58 -1.30 -14.70 -11.73
C ASP A 58 -2.40 -15.22 -12.69
N ILE A 59 -2.13 -15.17 -13.98
CA ILE A 59 -3.02 -15.62 -15.05
C ILE A 59 -2.37 -16.84 -15.70
N ASP A 60 -3.14 -17.92 -15.90
CA ASP A 60 -2.67 -19.06 -16.67
C ASP A 60 -2.50 -18.64 -18.15
N SER A 61 -1.64 -19.37 -18.87
CA SER A 61 -1.27 -19.03 -20.24
C SER A 61 -2.47 -19.04 -21.18
N VAL A 62 -3.39 -19.99 -21.01
CA VAL A 62 -4.59 -20.11 -21.86
C VAL A 62 -5.50 -18.91 -21.68
N THR A 63 -5.80 -18.55 -20.42
CA THR A 63 -6.62 -17.36 -20.11
C THR A 63 -5.94 -16.08 -20.62
N PHE A 64 -4.62 -15.98 -20.53
CA PHE A 64 -3.87 -14.84 -21.04
C PHE A 64 -4.00 -14.71 -22.57
N ASP A 65 -3.84 -15.79 -23.31
CA ASP A 65 -3.93 -15.78 -24.76
C ASP A 65 -5.36 -15.48 -25.25
N ILE A 66 -6.38 -16.01 -24.56
CA ILE A 66 -7.78 -15.67 -24.81
C ILE A 66 -8.05 -14.19 -24.58
N ASP A 67 -7.61 -13.63 -23.45
CA ASP A 67 -7.80 -12.23 -23.12
C ASP A 67 -7.05 -11.32 -24.12
N LYS A 68 -5.85 -11.72 -24.55
CA LYS A 68 -5.07 -11.01 -25.57
C LYS A 68 -5.79 -11.00 -26.92
N LYS A 69 -6.30 -12.16 -27.38
CA LYS A 69 -7.08 -12.27 -28.62
C LYS A 69 -8.31 -11.37 -28.58
N ARG A 70 -9.11 -11.46 -27.52
CA ARG A 70 -10.30 -10.61 -27.31
C ARG A 70 -9.96 -9.12 -27.32
N PHE A 71 -8.85 -8.72 -26.69
CA PHE A 71 -8.40 -7.34 -26.72
C PHE A 71 -8.18 -6.82 -28.15
N TYR A 72 -7.48 -7.60 -28.98
CA TYR A 72 -7.22 -7.20 -30.36
C TYR A 72 -8.49 -7.22 -31.24
N GLU A 73 -9.42 -8.15 -31.03
CA GLU A 73 -10.71 -8.19 -31.70
C GLU A 73 -11.55 -6.94 -31.36
N MET A 74 -11.65 -6.60 -30.07
CA MET A 74 -12.40 -5.42 -29.64
C MET A 74 -11.75 -4.10 -30.05
N LYS A 75 -10.43 -4.06 -30.19
CA LYS A 75 -9.72 -2.87 -30.68
C LYS A 75 -10.09 -2.52 -32.14
N LYS A 76 -10.56 -3.48 -32.93
CA LYS A 76 -11.03 -3.27 -34.30
C LYS A 76 -12.46 -2.74 -34.38
N MET A 77 -13.21 -2.74 -33.27
CA MET A 77 -14.58 -2.24 -33.22
C MET A 77 -14.59 -0.72 -33.08
N LYS A 78 -15.68 -0.07 -33.51
CA LYS A 78 -15.86 1.37 -33.30
C LYS A 78 -15.93 1.67 -31.79
N GLN A 79 -15.17 2.69 -31.36
CA GLN A 79 -15.00 2.98 -29.92
C GLN A 79 -16.29 3.46 -29.23
N ASP A 80 -17.24 4.00 -30.00
CA ASP A 80 -18.52 4.52 -29.49
C ASP A 80 -19.58 3.42 -29.28
N ASN A 81 -19.31 2.18 -29.68
CA ASN A 81 -20.22 1.07 -29.44
C ASN A 81 -20.31 0.78 -27.94
N VAL A 82 -21.53 0.52 -27.48
CA VAL A 82 -21.84 0.16 -26.10
C VAL A 82 -22.11 -1.35 -26.01
N ILE A 83 -21.40 -2.05 -25.13
CA ILE A 83 -21.63 -3.47 -24.84
C ILE A 83 -21.95 -3.58 -23.35
N ALA A 84 -23.14 -4.12 -23.02
CA ALA A 84 -23.60 -4.27 -21.64
C ALA A 84 -23.43 -2.96 -20.82
N GLU A 85 -23.97 -1.85 -21.33
CA GLU A 85 -23.96 -0.51 -20.73
C GLU A 85 -22.55 0.11 -20.56
N ARG A 86 -21.52 -0.43 -21.19
CA ARG A 86 -20.14 0.08 -21.12
C ARG A 86 -19.59 0.41 -22.49
N ASN A 87 -18.89 1.53 -22.58
CA ASN A 87 -18.16 1.91 -23.78
C ASN A 87 -17.00 0.94 -24.06
N ILE A 88 -16.77 0.62 -25.33
CA ILE A 88 -15.65 -0.22 -25.74
C ILE A 88 -14.32 0.32 -25.22
N SER A 89 -14.14 1.63 -25.17
CA SER A 89 -12.94 2.28 -24.62
C SER A 89 -12.66 1.87 -23.15
N GLU A 90 -13.69 1.77 -22.31
CA GLU A 90 -13.55 1.33 -20.91
C GLU A 90 -13.21 -0.16 -20.82
N ILE A 91 -13.84 -0.97 -21.66
CA ILE A 91 -13.58 -2.40 -21.74
C ILE A 91 -12.13 -2.63 -22.18
N LEU A 92 -11.66 -1.92 -23.22
CA LEU A 92 -10.29 -1.98 -23.71
C LEU A 92 -9.27 -1.57 -22.65
N LYS A 93 -9.53 -0.52 -21.86
CA LYS A 93 -8.67 -0.14 -20.73
C LYS A 93 -8.51 -1.28 -19.71
N ARG A 94 -9.60 -2.00 -19.40
CA ARG A 94 -9.57 -3.15 -18.47
C ARG A 94 -8.80 -4.33 -19.04
N PHE A 95 -9.02 -4.68 -20.31
CA PHE A 95 -8.27 -5.74 -20.97
C PHE A 95 -6.78 -5.41 -21.09
N ASN A 96 -6.43 -4.18 -21.43
CA ASN A 96 -5.03 -3.75 -21.49
C ASN A 96 -4.31 -3.90 -20.13
N LYS A 97 -5.01 -3.64 -19.02
CA LYS A 97 -4.48 -3.88 -17.67
C LYS A 97 -4.24 -5.36 -17.37
N LYS A 98 -5.08 -6.27 -17.93
CA LYS A 98 -4.92 -7.72 -17.78
C LYS A 98 -3.76 -8.28 -18.59
N ILE A 99 -3.67 -7.93 -19.86
CA ILE A 99 -2.67 -8.47 -20.80
C ILE A 99 -1.25 -7.91 -20.56
N LYS A 100 -1.09 -6.90 -19.70
CA LYS A 100 0.23 -6.38 -19.30
C LYS A 100 0.91 -7.21 -18.20
N ASP A 101 0.26 -8.24 -17.68
CA ASP A 101 0.84 -9.12 -16.68
C ASP A 101 0.98 -10.51 -17.29
N PRO A 102 2.06 -10.78 -18.00
CA PRO A 102 3.05 -11.64 -17.37
C PRO A 102 4.32 -10.86 -17.01
N ARG A 103 4.84 -11.14 -15.83
CA ARG A 103 6.12 -10.66 -15.28
C ARG A 103 7.03 -11.84 -14.96
N SER A 104 8.32 -11.62 -14.87
CA SER A 104 9.24 -12.67 -14.47
C SER A 104 9.09 -13.02 -12.97
N PHE A 105 9.47 -14.25 -12.63
CA PHE A 105 9.47 -14.73 -11.24
C PHE A 105 10.39 -13.88 -10.35
N SER A 106 11.56 -13.48 -10.87
CA SER A 106 12.52 -12.64 -10.16
C SER A 106 11.98 -11.25 -9.82
N GLU A 107 11.26 -10.63 -10.75
CA GLU A 107 10.62 -9.33 -10.54
C GLU A 107 9.53 -9.41 -9.47
N GLY A 108 8.63 -10.39 -9.54
CA GLY A 108 7.59 -10.59 -8.54
C GLY A 108 8.17 -10.81 -7.13
N LYS A 109 9.22 -11.63 -7.02
CA LYS A 109 9.92 -11.88 -5.75
C LYS A 109 10.59 -10.64 -5.19
N LYS A 110 11.28 -9.87 -6.04
CA LYS A 110 11.93 -8.61 -5.66
C LYS A 110 10.90 -7.61 -5.10
N ILE A 111 9.80 -7.41 -5.81
CA ILE A 111 8.73 -6.48 -5.42
C ILE A 111 8.11 -6.92 -4.07
N ALA A 112 7.75 -8.19 -3.91
CA ALA A 112 7.18 -8.70 -2.66
C ALA A 112 8.14 -8.52 -1.48
N LYS A 113 9.46 -8.74 -1.69
CA LYS A 113 10.50 -8.51 -0.68
C LYS A 113 10.57 -7.04 -0.26
N ILE A 114 10.51 -6.11 -1.23
CA ILE A 114 10.49 -4.66 -0.95
C ILE A 114 9.27 -4.32 -0.08
N ILE A 115 8.08 -4.77 -0.47
CA ILE A 115 6.85 -4.50 0.27
C ILE A 115 6.93 -5.04 1.69
N ARG A 116 7.35 -6.30 1.89
CA ARG A 116 7.50 -6.88 3.23
C ARG A 116 8.54 -6.15 4.08
N SER A 117 9.63 -5.68 3.48
CA SER A 117 10.65 -4.93 4.22
C SER A 117 10.13 -3.56 4.67
N PHE A 118 9.32 -2.88 3.84
CA PHE A 118 8.62 -1.66 4.22
C PHE A 118 7.68 -1.89 5.41
N LEU A 119 6.86 -2.95 5.38
CA LEU A 119 5.89 -3.26 6.44
C LEU A 119 6.54 -3.62 7.78
N LYS A 120 7.85 -3.88 7.82
CA LYS A 120 8.61 -4.14 9.04
C LYS A 120 9.18 -2.89 9.71
N ILE A 121 9.05 -1.72 9.09
CA ILE A 121 9.57 -0.48 9.67
C ILE A 121 8.74 -0.15 10.92
N ASN A 122 9.42 -0.16 12.06
CA ASN A 122 8.91 0.25 13.36
C ASN A 122 10.03 1.02 14.06
N CYS A 123 9.81 2.29 14.35
CA CYS A 123 10.84 3.17 14.91
C CYS A 123 10.22 4.30 15.74
N LYS A 124 11.07 5.04 16.45
CA LYS A 124 10.65 6.33 17.04
C LYS A 124 10.32 7.30 15.89
N LEU A 125 9.30 8.12 16.07
CA LEU A 125 8.89 9.09 15.05
C LEU A 125 10.03 10.06 14.65
N SER A 126 10.92 10.38 15.59
CA SER A 126 12.11 11.21 15.33
C SER A 126 13.12 10.57 14.37
N GLN A 127 13.12 9.24 14.24
CA GLN A 127 14.03 8.47 13.39
C GLN A 127 13.40 8.10 12.05
N LEU A 128 12.15 8.49 11.80
CA LEU A 128 11.39 8.03 10.63
C LEU A 128 12.07 8.39 9.30
N ASP A 129 12.54 9.63 9.15
CA ASP A 129 13.15 10.09 7.90
C ASP A 129 14.42 9.30 7.58
N GLU A 130 15.26 9.05 8.59
CA GLU A 130 16.47 8.22 8.46
C GLU A 130 16.10 6.78 8.06
N ARG A 131 15.10 6.19 8.72
CA ARG A 131 14.66 4.82 8.42
C ARG A 131 14.05 4.68 7.02
N LEU A 132 13.30 5.67 6.57
CA LEU A 132 12.76 5.70 5.21
C LEU A 132 13.89 5.87 4.17
N LEU A 133 14.87 6.72 4.44
CA LEU A 133 16.03 6.90 3.58
C LEU A 133 16.87 5.62 3.47
N ASP A 134 17.16 4.98 4.59
CA ASP A 134 17.84 3.68 4.63
C ASP A 134 17.10 2.61 3.84
N PHE A 135 15.77 2.56 3.99
CA PHE A 135 14.92 1.64 3.26
C PHE A 135 15.00 1.87 1.75
N MET A 136 14.94 3.13 1.30
CA MET A 136 15.04 3.48 -0.13
C MET A 136 16.42 3.12 -0.67
N ASN A 137 17.50 3.45 0.04
CA ASN A 137 18.87 3.12 -0.38
C ASN A 137 19.09 1.60 -0.50
N LYS A 138 18.65 0.81 0.48
CA LYS A 138 18.79 -0.67 0.48
C LYS A 138 18.04 -1.36 -0.66
N ASN A 139 16.98 -0.72 -1.16
CA ASN A 139 16.13 -1.29 -2.20
C ASN A 139 16.32 -0.61 -3.57
N ASN A 140 17.28 0.29 -3.71
CA ASN A 140 17.52 1.09 -4.92
C ASN A 140 16.27 1.82 -5.42
N LEU A 141 15.53 2.44 -4.51
CA LEU A 141 14.33 3.21 -4.81
C LEU A 141 14.67 4.70 -4.93
N ASP A 142 13.83 5.43 -5.68
CA ASP A 142 13.94 6.89 -5.77
C ASP A 142 13.76 7.53 -4.39
N LYS A 143 14.72 8.37 -4.00
CA LYS A 143 14.72 9.09 -2.72
C LYS A 143 13.59 10.11 -2.59
N ASN A 144 12.94 10.47 -3.70
CA ASN A 144 11.84 11.41 -3.72
C ASN A 144 10.47 10.78 -3.39
N ILE A 145 10.36 9.44 -3.33
CA ILE A 145 9.08 8.74 -3.08
C ILE A 145 8.34 9.31 -1.85
N PHE A 146 9.10 9.62 -0.78
CA PHE A 146 8.52 10.11 0.47
C PHE A 146 8.82 11.60 0.75
N LYS A 147 9.39 12.36 -0.20
CA LYS A 147 9.83 13.76 -0.01
C LYS A 147 8.69 14.70 0.42
N GLU A 148 7.48 14.48 -0.07
CA GLU A 148 6.31 15.30 0.25
C GLU A 148 5.55 14.86 1.51
N PHE A 149 6.15 13.97 2.29
CA PHE A 149 5.54 13.45 3.49
C PHE A 149 5.62 14.48 4.63
N LYS A 150 4.71 15.45 4.61
CA LYS A 150 4.62 16.54 5.61
C LYS A 150 3.65 16.26 6.75
N SER A 151 2.75 15.28 6.58
CA SER A 151 1.60 15.06 7.45
C SER A 151 1.95 14.77 8.91
N ILE A 152 3.13 14.20 9.20
CA ILE A 152 3.58 13.85 10.55
C ILE A 152 4.60 14.85 11.12
N GLN A 153 5.10 15.82 10.35
CA GLN A 153 6.14 16.73 10.82
C GLN A 153 5.72 17.52 12.08
N ASN A 154 4.45 17.89 12.17
CA ASN A 154 3.91 18.58 13.36
C ASN A 154 3.88 17.68 14.60
N LEU A 155 3.72 16.35 14.42
CA LEU A 155 3.77 15.39 15.53
C LEU A 155 5.18 15.22 16.10
N LYS A 156 6.24 15.50 15.33
CA LYS A 156 7.63 15.48 15.81
C LYS A 156 7.89 16.52 16.90
N LYS A 157 7.05 17.56 16.98
CA LYS A 157 7.11 18.60 18.04
C LYS A 157 6.56 18.11 19.38
N LEU A 158 5.89 16.96 19.41
CA LEU A 158 5.40 16.39 20.67
C LEU A 158 6.58 15.94 21.53
N LYS A 159 6.64 16.42 22.78
CA LYS A 159 7.66 16.03 23.77
C LYS A 159 7.53 14.59 24.28
N LYS A 160 6.53 13.82 23.81
CA LYS A 160 6.24 12.44 24.21
C LYS A 160 6.85 11.44 23.22
N GLU A 161 7.17 10.24 23.71
CA GLU A 161 7.62 9.15 22.84
C GLU A 161 6.47 8.70 21.94
N VAL A 162 6.64 8.94 20.65
CA VAL A 162 5.73 8.48 19.59
C VAL A 162 6.43 7.40 18.77
N SER A 163 5.82 6.22 18.67
CA SER A 163 6.28 5.14 17.79
C SER A 163 5.59 5.25 16.44
N PHE A 164 6.36 5.15 15.36
CA PHE A 164 5.83 5.07 14.00
C PHE A 164 5.93 3.64 13.46
N ILE A 165 4.83 3.13 12.89
CA ILE A 165 4.74 1.76 12.40
C ILE A 165 4.08 1.79 11.02
N THR A 166 4.79 1.32 9.99
CA THR A 166 4.26 1.31 8.60
C THR A 166 3.16 0.29 8.38
N ASN A 167 3.09 -0.75 9.20
CA ASN A 167 2.06 -1.79 9.16
C ASN A 167 0.86 -1.49 10.07
N PHE A 168 0.69 -0.24 10.48
CA PHE A 168 -0.32 0.18 11.45
C PHE A 168 -1.57 0.75 10.76
N GLY A 169 -2.75 0.59 11.40
CA GLY A 169 -4.01 1.12 10.89
C GLY A 169 -4.65 0.29 9.77
N ARG A 170 -4.17 -0.93 9.54
CA ARG A 170 -4.69 -1.81 8.49
C ARG A 170 -6.04 -2.46 8.81
N ASP A 171 -6.48 -2.39 10.05
CA ASP A 171 -7.73 -3.04 10.48
C ASP A 171 -8.98 -2.26 10.06
N ILE A 172 -8.81 -1.05 9.51
CA ILE A 172 -9.90 -0.13 9.19
C ILE A 172 -9.76 0.34 7.73
N GLU A 173 -10.73 -0.01 6.91
CA GLU A 173 -10.71 0.23 5.46
C GLU A 173 -10.82 1.71 5.07
N TYR A 174 -11.54 2.51 5.84
CA TYR A 174 -11.87 3.89 5.48
C TYR A 174 -10.78 4.93 5.78
N TYR A 175 -9.71 4.57 6.52
CA TYR A 175 -8.61 5.51 6.72
C TYR A 175 -7.75 5.64 5.47
N THR A 176 -7.43 6.89 5.10
CA THR A 176 -6.69 7.22 3.87
C THR A 176 -5.32 7.85 4.13
N GLY A 177 -5.07 8.28 5.35
CA GLY A 177 -3.84 8.98 5.76
C GLY A 177 -3.34 8.54 7.12
N ILE A 178 -3.05 9.53 7.99
CA ILE A 178 -2.56 9.29 9.34
C ILE A 178 -3.58 8.50 10.16
N VAL A 179 -3.06 7.54 10.93
CA VAL A 179 -3.79 6.77 11.94
C VAL A 179 -3.02 6.79 13.25
N PHE A 180 -3.72 6.79 14.38
CA PHE A 180 -3.08 6.79 15.68
C PHE A 180 -3.85 5.96 16.71
N GLU A 181 -3.12 5.46 17.70
CA GLU A 181 -3.63 4.87 18.94
C GLU A 181 -2.86 5.45 20.12
N ILE A 182 -3.58 5.72 21.21
CA ILE A 182 -3.02 6.21 22.47
C ILE A 182 -3.34 5.20 23.56
N PHE A 183 -2.29 4.79 24.29
CA PHE A 183 -2.39 3.85 25.40
C PHE A 183 -1.99 4.51 26.72
N SER A 184 -2.68 4.13 27.80
CA SER A 184 -2.27 4.36 29.17
C SER A 184 -1.90 3.04 29.83
N GLY A 185 -0.60 2.74 29.87
CA GLY A 185 -0.12 1.39 30.20
C GLY A 185 -0.55 0.39 29.11
N LYS A 186 -1.36 -0.62 29.47
CA LYS A 186 -1.89 -1.63 28.52
C LYS A 186 -3.27 -1.29 27.96
N LYS A 187 -3.92 -0.24 28.47
CA LYS A 187 -5.29 0.13 28.09
C LYS A 187 -5.26 1.16 26.94
N GLU A 188 -5.90 0.84 25.82
CA GLU A 188 -6.20 1.81 24.76
C GLU A 188 -7.20 2.85 25.31
N ILE A 189 -6.90 4.13 25.13
CA ILE A 189 -7.73 5.25 25.60
C ILE A 189 -8.26 6.11 24.46
N ALA A 190 -7.60 6.08 23.30
CA ALA A 190 -8.08 6.76 22.12
C ALA A 190 -7.52 6.09 20.85
N ARG A 191 -8.32 6.12 19.79
CA ARG A 191 -7.95 5.68 18.43
C ARG A 191 -8.59 6.64 17.42
N GLY A 192 -7.90 6.90 16.31
CA GLY A 192 -8.44 7.71 15.24
C GLY A 192 -7.57 7.72 14.02
N GLY A 193 -8.05 8.35 12.97
CA GLY A 193 -7.32 8.48 11.72
C GLY A 193 -7.95 9.48 10.77
N ARG A 194 -7.19 9.87 9.75
CA ARG A 194 -7.65 10.75 8.69
C ARG A 194 -8.50 9.95 7.71
N TYR A 195 -9.66 10.51 7.42
CA TYR A 195 -10.63 10.02 6.48
C TYR A 195 -10.89 11.13 5.45
N ASP A 196 -10.58 10.85 4.20
CA ASP A 196 -10.85 11.75 3.06
C ASP A 196 -11.95 11.12 2.22
N ASN A 197 -13.05 11.86 2.02
CA ASN A 197 -14.13 11.51 1.07
C ASN A 197 -13.70 11.77 -0.36
#